data_77e988ad5349d50fadca1b4adbf0959d
#
_entry.id   77e988ad5349d50fadca1b4adbf0959d
#
_cell.length_a   1.000
_cell.length_b   1.000
_cell.length_c   1.000
_cell.angle_alpha   90.00
_cell.angle_beta   90.00
_cell.angle_gamma   90.00
#
_symmetry.space_group_name_H-M   'P 1'
#
loop_
_entity.id
_entity.type
_entity.pdbx_description
1 polymer ?
#
loop_
_entity_poly.entity_id
_entity_poly.type
_entity_poly.pdbx_seq_one_letter_code
_entity_poly.pdbx_strand_id
1 'polypeptide(L)'
;MTPSYLWTQQLRPIYDKAVDLYRQGNRDLESYFTPEETSFLTSIGLRPINLYDYAEDLVNYGEPEWNTVLLIMAARRDYFLYHQHGVTATTVTDAVELPPKPEELDGIPWLPRIIAKATCFLKGGLCHEIMYGCGGDRRFLKEHDIHPADFLRMVWATEGDHRKILAFIRKG
;
A
#
# COMPACT_ATOMS: atom_id res chain seq x y z
N MET A 1 -0.42 21.13 7.29
CA MET A 1 0.60 20.93 6.24
C MET A 1 -0.06 21.14 4.87
N THR A 2 0.48 22.03 4.02
CA THR A 2 -0.13 22.30 2.71
C THR A 2 0.28 21.21 1.73
N PRO A 3 -0.66 20.56 1.02
CA PRO A 3 -0.32 19.56 0.01
C PRO A 3 0.62 20.15 -1.05
N SER A 4 1.77 19.52 -1.28
CA SER A 4 2.71 19.98 -2.33
C SER A 4 2.16 19.56 -3.71
N TYR A 5 2.07 20.51 -4.63
CA TYR A 5 1.74 20.25 -6.04
C TYR A 5 2.74 19.28 -6.69
N LEU A 6 4.01 19.38 -6.30
CA LEU A 6 5.12 18.63 -6.91
C LEU A 6 5.43 17.29 -6.23
N TRP A 7 4.60 16.80 -5.31
CA TRP A 7 4.90 15.61 -4.52
C TRP A 7 5.21 14.37 -5.37
N THR A 8 4.56 14.20 -6.52
CA THR A 8 4.81 13.06 -7.42
C THR A 8 6.18 13.15 -8.09
N GLN A 9 6.61 14.37 -8.42
CA GLN A 9 7.94 14.62 -9.00
C GLN A 9 9.04 14.41 -7.96
N GLN A 10 8.76 14.66 -6.68
CA GLN A 10 9.68 14.39 -5.59
C GLN A 10 9.74 12.88 -5.24
N LEU A 11 8.59 12.19 -5.27
CA LEU A 11 8.51 10.77 -4.94
C LEU A 11 9.21 9.89 -5.99
N ARG A 12 9.12 10.22 -7.27
CA ARG A 12 9.65 9.39 -8.35
C ARG A 12 11.14 9.08 -8.21
N PRO A 13 12.05 10.06 -8.07
CA PRO A 13 13.48 9.77 -7.93
C PRO A 13 13.81 8.98 -6.66
N ILE A 14 13.05 9.16 -5.56
CA ILE A 14 13.23 8.38 -4.34
C ILE A 14 12.88 6.91 -4.56
N TYR A 15 11.80 6.64 -5.31
CA TYR A 15 11.43 5.27 -5.70
C TYR A 15 12.45 4.65 -6.65
N ASP A 16 12.87 5.36 -7.69
CA ASP A 16 13.87 4.86 -8.64
C ASP A 16 15.19 4.51 -7.93
N LYS A 17 15.62 5.33 -6.98
CA LYS A 17 16.77 5.04 -6.12
C LYS A 17 16.58 3.74 -5.33
N ALA A 18 15.39 3.50 -4.75
CA ALA A 18 15.11 2.26 -4.02
C ALA A 18 15.19 1.03 -4.94
N VAL A 19 14.66 1.13 -6.16
CA VAL A 19 14.76 0.07 -7.18
C VAL A 19 16.22 -0.22 -7.55
N ASP A 20 17.03 0.82 -7.75
CA ASP A 20 18.43 0.66 -8.12
C ASP A 20 19.27 0.06 -6.99
N LEU A 21 19.05 0.49 -5.75
CA LEU A 21 19.71 -0.11 -4.58
C LEU A 21 19.36 -1.58 -4.43
N TYR A 22 18.09 -1.95 -4.61
CA TYR A 22 17.68 -3.35 -4.56
C TYR A 22 18.30 -4.19 -5.67
N ARG A 23 18.39 -3.67 -6.91
CA ARG A 23 19.09 -4.31 -8.04
C ARG A 23 20.57 -4.54 -7.76
N GLN A 24 21.23 -3.62 -7.06
CA GLN A 24 22.64 -3.73 -6.66
C GLN A 24 22.87 -4.73 -5.52
N GLY A 25 21.83 -5.35 -5.00
CA GLY A 25 21.92 -6.34 -3.92
C GLY A 25 21.85 -5.74 -2.51
N ASN A 26 21.65 -4.44 -2.37
CA ASN A 26 21.46 -3.85 -1.05
C ASN A 26 20.11 -4.34 -0.46
N ARG A 27 20.14 -4.83 0.78
CA ARG A 27 18.96 -5.32 1.53
C ARG A 27 18.82 -4.62 2.88
N ASP A 28 19.70 -3.66 3.16
CA ASP A 28 19.67 -2.86 4.38
C ASP A 28 18.79 -1.62 4.19
N LEU A 29 17.51 -1.75 4.56
CA LEU A 29 16.51 -0.67 4.45
C LEU A 29 16.96 0.63 5.11
N GLU A 30 17.70 0.57 6.22
CA GLU A 30 18.15 1.76 6.95
C GLU A 30 19.11 2.63 6.12
N SER A 31 19.77 2.02 5.12
CA SER A 31 20.69 2.72 4.20
C SER A 31 20.04 3.32 2.96
N TYR A 32 18.72 3.09 2.75
CA TYR A 32 18.05 3.46 1.50
C TYR A 32 17.79 4.95 1.36
N PHE A 33 17.39 5.59 2.44
CA PHE A 33 16.85 6.96 2.37
C PHE A 33 17.58 7.91 3.29
N THR A 34 17.83 9.11 2.79
CA THR A 34 18.37 10.18 3.63
C THR A 34 17.33 10.65 4.64
N PRO A 35 17.74 11.37 5.70
CA PRO A 35 16.79 11.98 6.64
C PRO A 35 15.78 12.91 5.96
N GLU A 36 16.18 13.64 4.92
CA GLU A 36 15.31 14.54 4.15
C GLU A 36 14.29 13.74 3.33
N GLU A 37 14.70 12.66 2.67
CA GLU A 37 13.81 11.76 1.93
C GLU A 37 12.80 11.08 2.88
N THR A 38 13.27 10.61 4.04
CA THR A 38 12.41 10.01 5.08
C THR A 38 11.41 11.04 5.62
N SER A 39 11.85 12.27 5.86
CA SER A 39 10.97 13.37 6.28
C SER A 39 9.91 13.68 5.20
N PHE A 40 10.31 13.71 3.92
CA PHE A 40 9.36 13.88 2.83
C PHE A 40 8.34 12.74 2.78
N LEU A 41 8.77 11.48 2.83
CA LEU A 41 7.87 10.32 2.85
C LEU A 41 6.86 10.42 4.00
N THR A 42 7.32 10.70 5.20
CA THR A 42 6.47 10.91 6.38
C THR A 42 5.47 12.04 6.16
N SER A 43 5.87 13.13 5.52
CA SER A 43 5.01 14.29 5.26
C SER A 43 3.85 13.99 4.32
N ILE A 44 3.94 12.92 3.54
CA ILE A 44 2.88 12.43 2.65
C ILE A 44 2.27 11.11 3.14
N GLY A 45 2.49 10.75 4.40
CA GLY A 45 1.91 9.58 5.06
C GLY A 45 2.50 8.23 4.66
N LEU A 46 3.70 8.23 4.05
CA LEU A 46 4.42 7.03 3.66
C LEU A 46 5.56 6.73 4.64
N ARG A 47 5.98 5.47 4.64
CA ARG A 47 7.17 4.99 5.37
C ARG A 47 8.19 4.46 4.36
N PRO A 48 9.52 4.49 4.68
CA PRO A 48 10.57 3.89 3.86
C PRO A 48 10.25 2.49 3.35
N ILE A 49 9.75 1.62 4.22
CA ILE A 49 9.36 0.25 3.87
C ILE A 49 8.35 0.16 2.72
N ASN A 50 7.44 1.14 2.60
CA ASN A 50 6.45 1.09 1.53
C ASN A 50 7.09 1.16 0.13
N LEU A 51 8.15 1.96 -0.03
CA LEU A 51 8.88 2.02 -1.30
C LEU A 51 9.81 0.81 -1.49
N TYR A 52 10.42 0.33 -0.42
CA TYR A 52 11.27 -0.85 -0.43
C TYR A 52 10.52 -2.08 -0.93
N ASP A 53 9.34 -2.37 -0.36
CA ASP A 53 8.52 -3.53 -0.73
C ASP A 53 8.15 -3.54 -2.21
N TYR A 54 7.74 -2.38 -2.76
CA TYR A 54 7.42 -2.28 -4.19
C TYR A 54 8.65 -2.33 -5.10
N ALA A 55 9.80 -1.83 -4.65
CA ALA A 55 11.07 -1.95 -5.36
C ALA A 55 11.53 -3.42 -5.39
N GLU A 56 11.41 -4.14 -4.27
CA GLU A 56 11.67 -5.57 -4.17
C GLU A 56 10.81 -6.38 -5.14
N ASP A 57 9.49 -6.18 -5.11
CA ASP A 57 8.56 -6.89 -5.99
C ASP A 57 8.82 -6.57 -7.47
N LEU A 58 9.09 -5.31 -7.81
CA LEU A 58 9.42 -4.93 -9.19
C LEU A 58 10.69 -5.64 -9.68
N VAL A 59 11.73 -5.70 -8.87
CA VAL A 59 13.02 -6.31 -9.28
C VAL A 59 12.90 -7.83 -9.36
N ASN A 60 12.20 -8.47 -8.43
CA ASN A 60 12.09 -9.92 -8.35
C ASN A 60 11.05 -10.50 -9.33
N TYR A 61 9.96 -9.77 -9.60
CA TYR A 61 8.80 -10.28 -10.35
C TYR A 61 8.40 -9.44 -11.55
N GLY A 62 9.04 -8.29 -11.79
CA GLY A 62 8.71 -7.37 -12.88
C GLY A 62 7.42 -6.56 -12.66
N GLU A 63 6.81 -6.63 -11.49
CA GLU A 63 5.58 -5.92 -11.14
C GLU A 63 5.54 -5.55 -9.64
N PRO A 64 4.77 -4.53 -9.22
CA PRO A 64 3.91 -3.68 -10.05
C PRO A 64 4.71 -2.59 -10.78
N GLU A 65 4.16 -2.10 -11.90
CA GLU A 65 4.69 -0.94 -12.60
C GLU A 65 4.54 0.35 -11.79
N TRP A 66 5.37 1.35 -12.08
CA TRP A 66 5.37 2.63 -11.39
C TRP A 66 4.00 3.30 -11.29
N ASN A 67 3.20 3.27 -12.36
CA ASN A 67 1.88 3.91 -12.33
C ASN A 67 0.96 3.28 -11.28
N THR A 68 1.02 1.97 -11.12
CA THR A 68 0.28 1.24 -10.08
C THR A 68 0.79 1.63 -8.69
N VAL A 69 2.12 1.67 -8.49
CA VAL A 69 2.73 2.10 -7.22
C VAL A 69 2.30 3.53 -6.89
N LEU A 70 2.40 4.45 -7.85
CA LEU A 70 2.02 5.86 -7.67
C LEU A 70 0.55 6.00 -7.25
N LEU A 71 -0.36 5.28 -7.90
CA LEU A 71 -1.80 5.35 -7.59
C LEU A 71 -2.12 4.78 -6.21
N ILE A 72 -1.44 3.71 -5.78
CA ILE A 72 -1.56 3.16 -4.41
C ILE A 72 -1.07 4.20 -3.39
N MET A 73 0.11 4.81 -3.63
CA MET A 73 0.66 5.84 -2.75
C MET A 73 -0.21 7.09 -2.71
N ALA A 74 -0.83 7.46 -3.84
CA ALA A 74 -1.79 8.56 -3.89
C ALA A 74 -3.01 8.28 -3.01
N ALA A 75 -3.61 7.10 -3.08
CA ALA A 75 -4.74 6.72 -2.24
C ALA A 75 -4.38 6.76 -0.75
N ARG A 76 -3.19 6.27 -0.36
CA ARG A 76 -2.69 6.35 1.02
C ARG A 76 -2.45 7.79 1.47
N ARG A 77 -1.81 8.62 0.60
CA ARG A 77 -1.56 10.03 0.87
C ARG A 77 -2.87 10.80 1.06
N ASP A 78 -3.85 10.58 0.22
CA ASP A 78 -5.14 11.26 0.30
C ASP A 78 -5.86 10.89 1.60
N TYR A 79 -5.84 9.61 1.99
CA TYR A 79 -6.35 9.17 3.28
C TYR A 79 -5.63 9.87 4.45
N PHE A 80 -4.28 9.93 4.40
CA PHE A 80 -3.47 10.59 5.41
C PHE A 80 -3.82 12.08 5.56
N LEU A 81 -3.92 12.81 4.46
CA LEU A 81 -4.15 14.25 4.48
C LEU A 81 -5.60 14.62 4.82
N TYR A 82 -6.55 13.93 4.20
CA TYR A 82 -7.96 14.35 4.24
C TYR A 82 -8.81 13.60 5.27
N HIS A 83 -8.41 12.39 5.64
CA HIS A 83 -9.11 11.59 6.64
C HIS A 83 -8.39 11.57 8.00
N GLN A 84 -7.07 11.40 8.00
CA GLN A 84 -6.23 11.41 9.21
C GLN A 84 -5.71 12.80 9.60
N HIS A 85 -5.97 13.84 8.79
CA HIS A 85 -5.51 15.22 9.06
C HIS A 85 -4.00 15.33 9.30
N GLY A 86 -3.21 14.50 8.63
CA GLY A 86 -1.75 14.47 8.76
C GLY A 86 -1.24 13.72 10.00
N VAL A 87 -2.09 12.95 10.69
CA VAL A 87 -1.71 12.15 11.86
C VAL A 87 -1.72 10.66 11.49
N THR A 88 -0.56 10.02 11.53
CA THR A 88 -0.44 8.57 11.27
C THR A 88 -0.94 7.77 12.48
N ALA A 89 -1.58 6.62 12.24
CA ALA A 89 -1.90 5.69 13.32
C ALA A 89 -0.64 5.23 14.04
N THR A 90 -0.73 5.11 15.35
CA THR A 90 0.36 4.63 16.21
C THR A 90 0.36 3.12 16.35
N THR A 91 -0.76 2.45 16.06
CA THR A 91 -0.90 1.00 16.15
C THR A 91 -0.38 0.36 14.87
N VAL A 92 0.52 -0.60 15.01
CA VAL A 92 1.03 -1.45 13.93
C VAL A 92 0.34 -2.80 14.05
N THR A 93 -0.18 -3.31 12.93
CA THR A 93 -0.83 -4.62 12.86
C THR A 93 0.19 -5.67 12.46
N ASP A 94 0.34 -6.71 13.28
CA ASP A 94 1.21 -7.84 12.98
C ASP A 94 0.57 -8.83 12.00
N ALA A 95 1.42 -9.63 11.33
CA ALA A 95 0.97 -10.63 10.36
C ALA A 95 0.01 -11.66 10.96
N VAL A 96 0.18 -11.99 12.25
CA VAL A 96 -0.66 -12.94 12.99
C VAL A 96 -2.07 -12.41 13.29
N GLU A 97 -2.25 -11.10 13.27
CA GLU A 97 -3.55 -10.45 13.50
C GLU A 97 -4.40 -10.37 12.23
N LEU A 98 -3.81 -10.67 11.06
CA LEU A 98 -4.56 -10.69 9.80
C LEU A 98 -5.34 -11.98 9.64
N PRO A 99 -6.54 -11.93 9.03
CA PRO A 99 -7.26 -13.12 8.63
C PRO A 99 -6.36 -14.11 7.88
N PRO A 100 -6.42 -15.42 8.18
CA PRO A 100 -5.60 -16.41 7.50
C PRO A 100 -5.92 -16.47 5.99
N LYS A 101 -4.93 -16.87 5.18
CA LYS A 101 -5.06 -16.88 3.71
C LYS A 101 -6.29 -17.64 3.17
N PRO A 102 -6.69 -18.81 3.73
CA PRO A 102 -7.86 -19.54 3.25
C PRO A 102 -9.19 -19.03 3.79
N GLU A 103 -9.20 -18.04 4.69
CA GLU A 103 -10.44 -17.46 5.20
C GLU A 103 -11.24 -16.81 4.08
N GLU A 104 -12.55 -17.06 4.10
CA GLU A 104 -13.48 -16.62 3.06
C GLU A 104 -14.52 -15.64 3.61
N LEU A 105 -14.92 -14.72 2.77
CA LEU A 105 -16.08 -13.88 2.98
C LEU A 105 -17.08 -14.16 1.86
N ASP A 106 -18.22 -14.75 2.21
CA ASP A 106 -19.29 -15.11 1.28
C ASP A 106 -18.80 -15.98 0.10
N GLY A 107 -17.93 -16.97 0.40
CA GLY A 107 -17.34 -17.90 -0.56
C GLY A 107 -16.17 -17.33 -1.36
N ILE A 108 -15.69 -16.13 -1.06
CA ILE A 108 -14.54 -15.51 -1.74
C ILE A 108 -13.32 -15.61 -0.81
N PRO A 109 -12.37 -16.51 -1.10
CA PRO A 109 -11.13 -16.64 -0.32
C PRO A 109 -10.24 -15.41 -0.51
N TRP A 110 -9.30 -15.18 0.43
CA TRP A 110 -8.41 -14.01 0.44
C TRP A 110 -9.09 -12.68 0.74
N LEU A 111 -10.40 -12.53 0.50
CA LEU A 111 -11.11 -11.26 0.64
C LEU A 111 -11.05 -10.67 2.06
N PRO A 112 -11.27 -11.44 3.15
CA PRO A 112 -11.11 -10.90 4.50
C PRO A 112 -9.71 -10.34 4.75
N ARG A 113 -8.70 -11.06 4.29
CA ARG A 113 -7.30 -10.69 4.47
C ARG A 113 -6.93 -9.41 3.72
N ILE A 114 -7.33 -9.27 2.45
CA ILE A 114 -6.99 -8.08 1.68
C ILE A 114 -7.75 -6.83 2.17
N ILE A 115 -8.98 -6.98 2.68
CA ILE A 115 -9.72 -5.89 3.34
C ILE A 115 -8.95 -5.42 4.58
N ALA A 116 -8.53 -6.34 5.44
CA ALA A 116 -7.76 -6.02 6.63
C ALA A 116 -6.43 -5.33 6.28
N LYS A 117 -5.69 -5.85 5.30
CA LYS A 117 -4.45 -5.25 4.79
C LYS A 117 -4.67 -3.84 4.24
N ALA A 118 -5.70 -3.66 3.42
CA ALA A 118 -6.05 -2.35 2.85
C ALA A 118 -6.39 -1.34 3.95
N THR A 119 -7.18 -1.75 4.95
CA THR A 119 -7.53 -0.91 6.09
C THR A 119 -6.29 -0.50 6.90
N CYS A 120 -5.42 -1.45 7.20
CA CYS A 120 -4.17 -1.17 7.93
C CYS A 120 -3.23 -0.29 7.12
N PHE A 121 -3.07 -0.54 5.82
CA PHE A 121 -2.24 0.27 4.94
C PHE A 121 -2.75 1.71 4.86
N LEU A 122 -4.06 1.93 4.67
CA LEU A 122 -4.68 3.26 4.66
C LEU A 122 -4.41 4.02 5.97
N LYS A 123 -4.42 3.33 7.11
CA LYS A 123 -4.09 3.93 8.41
C LYS A 123 -2.58 4.14 8.63
N GLY A 124 -1.72 3.56 7.80
CA GLY A 124 -0.27 3.56 7.99
C GLY A 124 0.22 2.58 9.04
N GLY A 125 -0.59 1.55 9.36
CA GLY A 125 -0.39 0.63 10.47
C GLY A 125 0.17 -0.76 10.12
N LEU A 126 0.50 -1.05 8.86
CA LEU A 126 1.12 -2.33 8.48
C LEU A 126 2.56 -2.42 9.00
N CYS A 127 2.93 -3.61 9.52
CA CYS A 127 4.30 -3.92 9.94
C CYS A 127 5.22 -4.22 8.73
N HIS A 128 6.51 -4.46 9.01
CA HIS A 128 7.51 -4.74 7.96
C HIS A 128 7.25 -6.03 7.17
N GLU A 129 6.56 -6.99 7.79
CA GLU A 129 6.29 -8.31 7.18
C GLU A 129 5.03 -8.33 6.31
N ILE A 130 4.29 -7.22 6.27
CA ILE A 130 2.99 -7.14 5.60
C ILE A 130 3.01 -6.02 4.59
N MET A 131 2.89 -6.39 3.31
CA MET A 131 2.75 -5.48 2.19
C MET A 131 1.32 -5.52 1.66
N TYR A 132 0.66 -4.36 1.50
CA TYR A 132 -0.53 -4.25 0.67
C TYR A 132 -0.13 -4.21 -0.81
N GLY A 133 -0.87 -4.93 -1.65
CA GLY A 133 -0.55 -5.03 -3.08
C GLY A 133 0.60 -5.98 -3.40
N CYS A 134 0.92 -6.92 -2.51
CA CYS A 134 1.86 -8.01 -2.78
C CYS A 134 1.36 -8.92 -3.91
N GLY A 135 2.21 -9.84 -4.41
CA GLY A 135 1.85 -10.74 -5.50
C GLY A 135 0.53 -11.50 -5.31
N GLY A 136 0.20 -11.92 -4.07
CA GLY A 136 -1.09 -12.55 -3.75
C GLY A 136 -2.27 -11.58 -3.88
N ASP A 137 -2.12 -10.36 -3.39
CA ASP A 137 -3.14 -9.32 -3.51
C ASP A 137 -3.36 -8.92 -4.97
N ARG A 138 -2.28 -8.74 -5.74
CA ARG A 138 -2.36 -8.38 -7.16
C ARG A 138 -3.06 -9.47 -7.98
N ARG A 139 -2.74 -10.76 -7.71
CA ARG A 139 -3.42 -11.88 -8.36
C ARG A 139 -4.92 -11.87 -8.07
N PHE A 140 -5.30 -11.79 -6.79
CA PHE A 140 -6.71 -11.69 -6.37
C PHE A 140 -7.43 -10.54 -7.07
N LEU A 141 -6.83 -9.35 -7.07
CA LEU A 141 -7.44 -8.17 -7.68
C LEU A 141 -7.54 -8.26 -9.20
N LYS A 142 -6.55 -8.87 -9.88
CA LYS A 142 -6.62 -9.15 -11.33
C LYS A 142 -7.74 -10.12 -11.68
N GLU A 143 -7.97 -11.16 -10.86
CA GLU A 143 -9.06 -12.12 -11.04
C GLU A 143 -10.44 -11.46 -10.95
N HIS A 144 -10.54 -10.36 -10.22
CA HIS A 144 -11.78 -9.59 -10.06
C HIS A 144 -11.84 -8.31 -10.90
N ASP A 145 -10.88 -8.08 -11.79
CA ASP A 145 -10.75 -6.88 -12.64
C ASP A 145 -10.75 -5.56 -11.83
N ILE A 146 -10.10 -5.55 -10.67
CA ILE A 146 -10.03 -4.40 -9.76
C ILE A 146 -8.59 -3.88 -9.67
N HIS A 147 -8.39 -2.59 -9.97
CA HIS A 147 -7.08 -1.97 -9.74
C HIS A 147 -6.78 -1.83 -8.24
N PRO A 148 -5.54 -2.11 -7.76
CA PRO A 148 -5.20 -2.04 -6.33
C PRO A 148 -5.53 -0.70 -5.66
N ALA A 149 -5.32 0.41 -6.34
CA ALA A 149 -5.66 1.72 -5.81
C ALA A 149 -7.17 1.96 -5.70
N ASP A 150 -7.96 1.35 -6.59
CA ASP A 150 -9.42 1.48 -6.54
C ASP A 150 -10.00 0.61 -5.41
N PHE A 151 -9.38 -0.55 -5.14
CA PHE A 151 -9.73 -1.34 -3.97
C PHE A 151 -9.47 -0.57 -2.66
N LEU A 152 -8.34 0.14 -2.54
CA LEU A 152 -8.08 1.02 -1.38
C LEU A 152 -9.15 2.11 -1.24
N ARG A 153 -9.49 2.79 -2.33
CA ARG A 153 -10.51 3.84 -2.33
C ARG A 153 -11.88 3.29 -1.95
N MET A 154 -12.22 2.11 -2.44
CA MET A 154 -13.45 1.43 -2.11
C MET A 154 -13.51 1.04 -0.63
N VAL A 155 -12.44 0.46 -0.08
CA VAL A 155 -12.35 0.14 1.36
C VAL A 155 -12.47 1.43 2.20
N TRP A 156 -11.84 2.51 1.78
CA TRP A 156 -11.99 3.81 2.43
C TRP A 156 -13.43 4.33 2.37
N ALA A 157 -14.02 4.39 1.18
CA ALA A 157 -15.37 4.93 0.96
C ALA A 157 -16.46 4.12 1.67
N THR A 158 -16.21 2.85 1.92
CA THR A 158 -17.15 1.94 2.63
C THR A 158 -16.84 1.80 4.11
N GLU A 159 -15.77 2.45 4.59
CA GLU A 159 -15.26 2.28 5.97
C GLU A 159 -15.03 0.80 6.34
N GLY A 160 -14.68 -0.03 5.36
CA GLY A 160 -14.47 -1.47 5.53
C GLY A 160 -15.76 -2.28 5.67
N ASP A 161 -16.94 -1.74 5.36
CA ASP A 161 -18.21 -2.49 5.38
C ASP A 161 -18.17 -3.65 4.37
N HIS A 162 -18.10 -4.86 4.88
CA HIS A 162 -17.99 -6.09 4.08
C HIS A 162 -19.12 -6.28 3.08
N ARG A 163 -20.36 -5.87 3.41
CA ARG A 163 -21.52 -6.01 2.51
C ARG A 163 -21.40 -5.09 1.30
N LYS A 164 -20.94 -3.84 1.52
CA LYS A 164 -20.72 -2.89 0.43
C LYS A 164 -19.55 -3.31 -0.45
N ILE A 165 -18.48 -3.84 0.15
CA ILE A 165 -17.32 -4.37 -0.57
C ILE A 165 -17.71 -5.58 -1.43
N LEU A 166 -18.46 -6.54 -0.87
CA LEU A 166 -18.99 -7.66 -1.62
C LEU A 166 -19.88 -7.23 -2.80
N ALA A 167 -20.75 -6.25 -2.58
CA ALA A 167 -21.60 -5.72 -3.65
C ALA A 167 -20.80 -5.05 -4.77
N PHE A 168 -19.65 -4.46 -4.45
CA PHE A 168 -18.72 -3.89 -5.44
C PHE A 168 -18.03 -4.99 -6.25
N ILE A 169 -17.43 -5.99 -5.58
CA ILE A 169 -16.71 -7.09 -6.23
C ILE A 169 -17.61 -7.90 -7.17
N ARG A 170 -18.88 -8.09 -6.82
CA ARG A 170 -19.84 -8.87 -7.62
C ARG A 170 -20.44 -8.12 -8.81
N LYS A 171 -20.18 -6.83 -8.94
CA LYS A 171 -20.66 -6.02 -10.06
C LYS A 171 -19.67 -5.97 -11.23
N GLY A 172 -18.42 -6.28 -10.99
CA GLY A 172 -17.40 -6.46 -12.03
C GLY A 172 -17.43 -7.87 -12.53
#